data_2bce91c6921c7122248cdfb2edfeecd6
#
_entry.id   2bce91c6921c7122248cdfb2edfeecd6
#
_cell.length_a   1.000
_cell.length_b   1.000
_cell.length_c   1.000
_cell.angle_alpha   90.00
_cell.angle_beta   90.00
_cell.angle_gamma   90.00
#
_symmetry.space_group_name_H-M   'P 1'
#
loop_
_entity.id
_entity.type
_entity.pdbx_description
1 polymer ?
#
loop_
_entity_poly.entity_id
_entity_poly.type
_entity_poly.pdbx_seq_one_letter_code
_entity_poly.pdbx_strand_id
1 'polypeptide(L)' 'VIQVTVNGAQHRFDKPVEVTALLSRLNLLGKKVAVERNGEIIPRSVHAQTMLSDGDELEIVVAVGGG' A
#
# COMPACT_ATOMS: atom_id res chain seq x y z
N VAL A 1 0.16 13.30 -11.06
CA VAL A 1 -0.95 12.42 -10.67
C VAL A 1 -0.56 10.98 -10.91
N ILE A 2 -0.73 10.13 -9.90
CA ILE A 2 -0.56 8.70 -10.06
C ILE A 2 -1.88 8.00 -9.70
N GLN A 3 -2.08 6.85 -10.32
CA GLN A 3 -3.23 6.00 -10.02
C GLN A 3 -2.71 4.61 -9.73
N VAL A 4 -3.11 4.06 -8.59
CA VAL A 4 -2.74 2.71 -8.20
C VAL A 4 -4.00 1.90 -7.96
N THR A 5 -3.90 0.60 -8.13
CA THR A 5 -5.01 -0.31 -7.87
C THR A 5 -4.68 -1.09 -6.60
N VAL A 6 -5.60 -1.05 -5.63
CA VAL A 6 -5.41 -1.76 -4.36
C VAL A 6 -6.57 -2.72 -4.19
N ASN A 7 -6.27 -4.01 -4.18
CA ASN A 7 -7.30 -5.06 -4.04
C ASN A 7 -8.43 -4.85 -5.04
N GLY A 8 -8.10 -4.45 -6.26
CA GLY A 8 -9.07 -4.23 -7.32
C GLY A 8 -9.72 -2.86 -7.36
N ALA A 9 -9.46 -2.00 -6.38
CA ALA A 9 -10.04 -0.66 -6.33
C ALA A 9 -8.98 0.38 -6.69
N GLN A 10 -9.35 1.36 -7.48
CA GLN A 10 -8.42 2.39 -7.92
C GLN A 10 -8.36 3.55 -6.94
N HIS A 11 -7.15 4.03 -6.70
CA HIS A 11 -6.89 5.18 -5.85
C HIS A 11 -5.99 6.15 -6.58
N ARG A 12 -6.28 7.44 -6.47
CA ARG A 12 -5.51 8.49 -7.12
C ARG A 12 -4.82 9.36 -6.09
N PHE A 13 -3.60 9.75 -6.42
CA PHE A 13 -2.84 10.70 -5.63
C PHE A 13 -2.33 11.80 -6.54
N ASP A 14 -2.27 13.02 -6.03
CA ASP A 14 -1.80 14.15 -6.83
C ASP A 14 -0.33 14.04 -7.19
N LYS A 15 0.42 13.29 -6.42
CA LYS A 15 1.86 13.10 -6.62
C LYS A 15 2.23 11.72 -6.11
N PRO A 16 3.42 11.22 -6.47
CA PRO A 16 3.87 9.94 -5.91
C PRO A 16 3.94 10.00 -4.39
N VAL A 17 3.54 8.92 -3.76
CA VAL A 17 3.51 8.80 -2.30
C VAL A 17 4.15 7.48 -1.90
N GLU A 18 4.62 7.42 -0.65
CA GLU A 18 5.13 6.16 -0.13
C GLU A 18 4.00 5.25 0.33
N VAL A 19 4.33 3.98 0.55
CA VAL A 19 3.36 2.98 0.98
C VAL A 19 2.66 3.40 2.26
N THR A 20 3.39 4.04 3.20
CA THR A 20 2.78 4.50 4.44
C THR A 20 1.65 5.50 4.21
N ALA A 21 1.79 6.37 3.22
CA ALA A 21 0.74 7.32 2.90
C ALA A 21 -0.51 6.62 2.37
N LEU A 22 -0.32 5.58 1.56
CA LEU A 22 -1.45 4.78 1.11
C LEU A 22 -2.14 4.08 2.28
N LEU A 23 -1.37 3.48 3.18
CA LEU A 23 -1.94 2.82 4.35
C LEU A 23 -2.71 3.80 5.23
N SER A 24 -2.19 5.01 5.37
CA SER A 24 -2.89 6.04 6.13
C SER A 24 -4.24 6.38 5.48
N ARG A 25 -4.26 6.53 4.16
CA ARG A 25 -5.52 6.81 3.45
C ARG A 25 -6.55 5.70 3.66
N LEU A 26 -6.10 4.46 3.77
CA LEU A 26 -6.98 3.32 3.95
C LEU A 26 -7.31 3.03 5.41
N ASN A 27 -6.83 3.86 6.33
CA ASN A 27 -7.00 3.64 7.78
C ASN A 27 -6.33 2.34 8.25
N LEU A 28 -5.23 1.98 7.63
CA LEU A 28 -4.51 0.76 7.97
C LEU A 28 -3.17 1.02 8.64
N LEU A 29 -2.81 2.29 8.80
CA LEU A 29 -1.54 2.63 9.43
C LEU A 29 -1.54 2.13 10.88
N GLY A 30 -0.46 1.48 11.29
CA GLY A 30 -0.37 0.89 12.61
C GLY A 30 -0.95 -0.51 12.72
N LYS A 31 -1.63 -0.99 11.71
CA LYS A 31 -2.14 -2.35 11.71
C LYS A 31 -1.14 -3.30 11.07
N LYS A 32 -1.26 -4.58 11.40
CA LYS A 32 -0.40 -5.59 10.79
C LYS A 32 -0.96 -5.91 9.41
N VAL A 33 -0.24 -5.47 8.40
CA VAL A 33 -0.66 -5.70 7.02
C VAL A 33 0.50 -6.29 6.23
N ALA A 34 0.16 -7.12 5.25
CA ALA A 34 1.09 -7.58 4.25
C ALA A 34 0.78 -6.83 2.95
N VAL A 35 1.78 -6.23 2.36
CA VAL A 35 1.62 -5.44 1.14
C VAL A 35 2.43 -6.08 0.02
N GLU A 36 1.77 -6.37 -1.09
CA GLU A 36 2.43 -6.80 -2.31
C GLU A 36 2.26 -5.71 -3.36
N ARG A 37 3.31 -5.48 -4.12
CA ARG A 37 3.26 -4.58 -5.26
C ARG A 37 3.73 -5.34 -6.49
N ASN A 38 2.85 -5.40 -7.49
CA ASN A 38 3.15 -6.08 -8.75
C ASN A 38 3.69 -7.50 -8.53
N GLY A 39 3.09 -8.19 -7.56
CA GLY A 39 3.46 -9.57 -7.25
C GLY A 39 4.61 -9.77 -6.29
N GLU A 40 5.19 -8.70 -5.79
CA GLU A 40 6.33 -8.79 -4.87
C GLU A 40 5.98 -8.20 -3.51
N ILE A 41 6.35 -8.91 -2.45
CA ILE A 41 6.14 -8.44 -1.09
C ILE A 41 7.02 -7.23 -0.81
N ILE A 42 6.43 -6.21 -0.22
CA ILE A 42 7.18 -5.04 0.26
C ILE A 42 7.35 -5.20 1.77
N PRO A 43 8.58 -5.40 2.26
CA PRO A 43 8.78 -5.56 3.71
C PRO A 43 8.31 -4.33 4.46
N ARG A 44 7.74 -4.57 5.64
CA ARG A 44 7.22 -3.48 6.46
C ARG A 44 8.29 -2.43 6.76
N SER A 45 9.52 -2.87 6.97
CA SER A 45 10.61 -1.96 7.34
C SER A 45 10.91 -0.90 6.29
N VAL A 46 10.46 -1.10 5.05
CA VAL A 46 10.74 -0.15 3.98
C VAL A 46 9.48 0.55 3.47
N HIS A 47 8.35 0.38 4.12
CA HIS A 47 7.10 1.02 3.67
C HIS A 47 7.24 2.53 3.60
N ALA A 48 7.94 3.15 4.54
CA ALA A 48 8.10 4.60 4.57
C ALA A 48 9.06 5.12 3.51
N GLN A 49 9.78 4.23 2.84
CA GLN A 49 10.77 4.59 1.84
C GLN A 49 10.41 4.10 0.44
N THR A 50 9.33 3.35 0.32
CA THR A 50 8.97 2.77 -0.96
C THR A 50 7.93 3.66 -1.63
N MET A 51 8.34 4.30 -2.73
CA MET A 51 7.45 5.18 -3.47
C MET A 51 6.60 4.39 -4.45
N LEU A 52 5.34 4.72 -4.50
CA LEU A 52 4.42 4.13 -5.46
C LEU A 52 4.49 4.89 -6.78
N SER A 53 4.22 4.17 -7.86
CA SER A 53 4.26 4.72 -9.20
C SER A 53 2.91 4.54 -9.88
N ASP A 54 2.66 5.38 -10.87
CA ASP A 54 1.44 5.25 -11.66
C ASP A 54 1.34 3.85 -12.27
N GLY A 55 0.18 3.24 -12.15
CA GLY A 55 -0.05 1.91 -12.68
C GLY A 55 0.29 0.76 -11.74
N ASP A 56 0.81 1.04 -10.56
CA ASP A 56 1.13 -0.03 -9.62
C ASP A 56 -0.13 -0.78 -9.21
N GLU A 57 0.01 -2.10 -9.09
CA GLU A 57 -1.05 -2.97 -8.58
C GLU A 57 -0.63 -3.53 -7.25
N LEU A 58 -1.44 -3.26 -6.23
CA LEU A 58 -1.13 -3.67 -4.88
C LEU A 58 -2.19 -4.61 -4.33
N GLU A 59 -1.74 -5.53 -3.51
CA GLU A 59 -2.62 -6.34 -2.68
C GLU A 59 -2.25 -6.11 -1.23
N ILE A 60 -3.25 -5.81 -0.42
CA ILE A 60 -3.04 -5.58 0.99
C ILE A 60 -3.92 -6.55 1.77
N VAL A 61 -3.29 -7.32 2.63
CA VAL A 61 -4.00 -8.27 3.49
C VAL A 61 -3.77 -7.84 4.93
N VAL A 62 -4.86 -7.70 5.67
CA VAL A 62 -4.79 -7.33 7.09
C VAL A 62 -4.76 -8.61 7.89
N ALA A 63 -3.77 -8.75 8.77
CA ALA A 63 -3.71 -9.90 9.66
C ALA A 63 -4.82 -9.79 10.68
N VAL A 64 -5.57 -10.88 10.87
CA VAL A 64 -6.70 -10.91 11.79
C VAL A 64 -6.41 -11.88 12.93
N GLY A 65 -7.10 -11.67 14.04
CA GLY A 65 -7.02 -12.57 15.18
C GLY A 65 -5.70 -12.55 15.87
N GLY A 66 -4.94 -11.60 15.67
CA GLY A 66 -3.58 -11.61 16.16
C GLY A 66 -3.48 -11.50 17.66
N GLY A 67 -4.25 -11.15 18.28
CA GLY A 67 -4.06 -11.04 19.70
C GLY A 67 -2.85 -10.28 20.09
#